data_9dc2236018f60d2cc7ff34589524028d
#
_entry.id   9dc2236018f60d2cc7ff34589524028d
#
_cell.length_a   1.000
_cell.length_b   1.000
_cell.length_c   1.000
_cell.angle_alpha   90.00
_cell.angle_beta   90.00
_cell.angle_gamma   90.00
#
_symmetry.space_group_name_H-M   'P 1'
#
loop_
_entity.id
_entity.type
_entity.pdbx_description
1 polymer ?
#
loop_
_entity_poly.entity_id
_entity_poly.type
_entity_poly.pdbx_seq_one_letter_code
_entity_poly.pdbx_strand_id
1 'polypeptide(L)'
;ANLGAMLKRLDPRLSIQLYEASDGLAQESSDGWNNAGTGHAGICELSYTPKREADGSVKVAKVIEIFEQFEQSKQFWSYAVANDMASHPREFINPVPHISFVHGADQVEFLKARHAGMSAHHFFREMVFTTDRTTLASWAPLLVEGRGDGPIAATKMDGGTDVNFGAISRKLLSWLGRQEGCGIASGHRVIGLRRNSTGWEVRVKESATGLVRTNRAKFVFVGAGGGTLPLLQMSGIPEAKGLGGFPIGGQWLICDNPEIVEKHQAKVYGQPLAAAPTMAVPHLDTRILDGKKTLLFGPFAAWTTKFLHQQGRYTDLPFSIRPDNLSTLVNIGIHNLDLVRYLIQQGTQSMRNRIEVLKIFYPAAQAADWKLIDAGIRVQAIKKTDGQAGIVHYGTEVITDAACSISALLGASPGASVSVNIVLEVIRKCFPALLASPEGHARMKAMIPTFDLDIK
;
A
#
# COMPACT_ATOMS: atom_id res chain seq x y z
N ALA A 1 6.09 5.80 -10.82
CA ALA A 1 7.30 6.53 -10.43
C ALA A 1 8.52 5.61 -10.42
N ASN A 2 8.61 4.65 -9.50
CA ASN A 2 9.79 3.77 -9.34
C ASN A 2 10.18 3.07 -10.65
N LEU A 3 9.25 2.43 -11.37
CA LEU A 3 9.56 1.73 -12.62
C LEU A 3 10.20 2.65 -13.67
N GLY A 4 9.60 3.81 -13.92
CA GLY A 4 10.13 4.76 -14.89
C GLY A 4 11.52 5.27 -14.51
N ALA A 5 11.71 5.60 -13.22
CA ALA A 5 12.99 6.06 -12.71
C ALA A 5 14.09 4.98 -12.83
N MET A 6 13.79 3.74 -12.42
CA MET A 6 14.75 2.63 -12.51
C MET A 6 15.08 2.26 -13.95
N LEU A 7 14.09 2.16 -14.85
CA LEU A 7 14.31 1.88 -16.26
C LEU A 7 15.20 2.95 -16.92
N LYS A 8 14.96 4.24 -16.63
CA LYS A 8 15.76 5.34 -17.17
C LYS A 8 17.20 5.33 -16.63
N ARG A 9 17.42 4.87 -15.41
CA ARG A 9 18.77 4.65 -14.86
C ARG A 9 19.45 3.43 -15.44
N LEU A 10 18.70 2.37 -15.76
CA LEU A 10 19.24 1.16 -16.41
C LEU A 10 19.64 1.43 -17.86
N ASP A 11 18.79 2.07 -18.64
CA ASP A 11 19.10 2.50 -20.01
C ASP A 11 18.67 3.96 -20.24
N PRO A 12 19.62 4.90 -20.24
CA PRO A 12 19.34 6.32 -20.47
C PRO A 12 18.75 6.65 -21.85
N ARG A 13 18.81 5.74 -22.82
CA ARG A 13 18.27 5.93 -24.18
C ARG A 13 16.77 5.65 -24.25
N LEU A 14 16.18 5.03 -23.21
CA LEU A 14 14.74 4.73 -23.20
C LEU A 14 13.91 6.01 -23.28
N SER A 15 12.93 5.99 -24.20
CA SER A 15 11.87 7.01 -24.26
C SER A 15 10.71 6.52 -23.41
N ILE A 16 10.26 7.36 -22.46
CA ILE A 16 9.22 7.03 -21.50
C ILE A 16 8.16 8.13 -21.48
N GLN A 17 6.91 7.76 -21.76
CA GLN A 17 5.78 8.68 -21.64
C GLN A 17 4.83 8.21 -20.54
N LEU A 18 4.54 9.08 -19.57
CA LEU A 18 3.56 8.85 -18.50
C LEU A 18 2.31 9.70 -18.74
N TYR A 19 1.15 9.08 -18.57
CA TYR A 19 -0.15 9.76 -18.59
C TYR A 19 -0.82 9.60 -17.22
N GLU A 20 -1.25 10.71 -16.65
CA GLU A 20 -2.02 10.78 -15.42
C GLU A 20 -3.39 11.42 -15.71
N ALA A 21 -4.46 10.78 -15.26
CA ALA A 21 -5.82 11.28 -15.51
C ALA A 21 -6.19 12.49 -14.66
N SER A 22 -5.60 12.62 -13.48
CA SER A 22 -5.77 13.76 -12.58
C SER A 22 -4.96 14.97 -13.04
N ASP A 23 -5.34 16.16 -12.61
CA ASP A 23 -4.61 17.40 -12.92
C ASP A 23 -3.23 17.46 -12.24
N GLY A 24 -3.05 16.74 -11.14
CA GLY A 24 -1.79 16.60 -10.42
C GLY A 24 -1.34 15.14 -10.30
N LEU A 25 -0.06 14.97 -9.98
CA LEU A 25 0.57 13.66 -9.84
C LEU A 25 0.36 13.08 -8.44
N ALA A 26 0.15 11.77 -8.35
CA ALA A 26 0.06 11.00 -7.10
C ALA A 26 -1.08 11.47 -6.16
N GLN A 27 -2.24 11.83 -6.70
CA GLN A 27 -3.39 12.34 -5.96
C GLN A 27 -4.40 11.25 -5.54
N GLU A 28 -4.27 10.02 -6.04
CA GLU A 28 -5.09 8.87 -5.66
C GLU A 28 -4.45 8.08 -4.51
N SER A 29 -4.29 6.78 -4.62
CA SER A 29 -3.79 5.91 -3.54
C SER A 29 -2.46 6.34 -2.91
N SER A 30 -1.59 7.06 -3.64
CA SER A 30 -0.30 7.54 -3.14
C SER A 30 -0.38 8.85 -2.37
N ASP A 31 -1.49 9.60 -2.46
CA ASP A 31 -1.67 10.82 -1.67
C ASP A 31 -1.50 10.54 -0.18
N GLY A 32 -0.92 11.51 0.55
CA GLY A 32 -0.56 11.34 1.95
C GLY A 32 -1.75 11.03 2.86
N TRP A 33 -2.94 11.50 2.54
CA TRP A 33 -4.16 11.24 3.31
C TRP A 33 -4.91 9.99 2.87
N ASN A 34 -4.60 9.45 1.69
CA ASN A 34 -5.27 8.27 1.15
C ASN A 34 -4.66 6.94 1.64
N ASN A 35 -3.61 6.99 2.46
CA ASN A 35 -2.95 5.84 3.06
C ASN A 35 -2.37 6.18 4.44
N ALA A 36 -2.04 5.15 5.22
CA ALA A 36 -1.46 5.31 6.55
C ALA A 36 0.01 5.77 6.55
N GLY A 37 0.68 5.75 5.41
CA GLY A 37 2.10 6.08 5.31
C GLY A 37 3.04 5.17 6.08
N THR A 38 2.61 3.97 6.42
CA THR A 38 3.46 3.04 7.15
C THR A 38 4.51 2.47 6.21
N GLY A 39 5.77 2.66 6.54
CA GLY A 39 6.86 1.93 5.93
C GLY A 39 6.80 0.48 6.43
N HIS A 40 6.03 -0.36 5.72
CA HIS A 40 5.77 -1.71 6.15
C HIS A 40 7.03 -2.58 6.12
N ALA A 41 7.72 -2.60 7.25
CA ALA A 41 8.85 -3.49 7.51
C ALA A 41 8.42 -4.74 8.30
N GLY A 42 7.14 -5.09 8.30
CA GLY A 42 6.60 -6.23 9.02
C GLY A 42 6.59 -6.08 10.56
N ILE A 43 7.09 -4.99 11.09
CA ILE A 43 7.37 -4.83 12.53
C ILE A 43 6.09 -4.85 13.37
N CYS A 44 5.12 -3.98 13.04
CA CYS A 44 3.93 -3.76 13.88
C CYS A 44 2.68 -4.48 13.38
N GLU A 45 2.62 -4.92 12.14
CA GLU A 45 1.43 -5.50 11.52
C GLU A 45 1.20 -6.95 11.97
N LEU A 46 0.21 -7.17 12.82
CA LEU A 46 -0.09 -8.47 13.40
C LEU A 46 -0.78 -9.43 12.42
N SER A 47 -1.40 -8.94 11.36
CA SER A 47 -2.04 -9.78 10.34
C SER A 47 -1.07 -10.63 9.53
N TYR A 48 0.23 -10.28 9.51
CA TYR A 48 1.27 -11.13 8.90
C TYR A 48 1.62 -12.37 9.74
N THR A 49 1.18 -12.39 10.99
CA THR A 49 1.40 -13.48 11.95
C THR A 49 0.09 -13.76 12.69
N PRO A 50 -0.96 -14.24 12.02
CA PRO A 50 -2.33 -14.13 12.51
C PRO A 50 -2.65 -14.99 13.74
N LYS A 51 -1.85 -16.03 14.02
CA LYS A 51 -2.12 -16.98 15.11
C LYS A 51 -0.86 -17.66 15.64
N ARG A 52 -0.98 -18.27 16.82
CA ARG A 52 -0.01 -19.25 17.29
C ARG A 52 -0.28 -20.62 16.64
N GLU A 53 0.78 -21.36 16.37
CA GLU A 53 0.72 -22.76 15.95
C GLU A 53 0.43 -23.67 17.16
N ALA A 54 0.19 -24.96 16.90
CA ALA A 54 -0.12 -25.94 17.95
C ALA A 54 1.02 -26.14 18.97
N ASP A 55 2.28 -25.92 18.53
CA ASP A 55 3.46 -25.95 19.39
C ASP A 55 3.70 -24.67 20.17
N GLY A 56 2.83 -23.68 20.04
CA GLY A 56 2.94 -22.37 20.68
C GLY A 56 3.79 -21.34 19.95
N SER A 57 4.47 -21.72 18.85
CA SER A 57 5.27 -20.83 18.01
C SER A 57 4.41 -19.91 17.14
N VAL A 58 5.07 -18.93 16.50
CA VAL A 58 4.44 -18.05 15.51
C VAL A 58 5.27 -18.07 14.22
N LYS A 59 4.60 -18.29 13.08
CA LYS A 59 5.26 -18.25 11.76
C LYS A 59 5.62 -16.81 11.39
N VAL A 60 6.93 -16.54 11.23
CA VAL A 60 7.45 -15.19 10.93
C VAL A 60 7.97 -15.02 9.49
N ALA A 61 7.91 -16.05 8.66
CA ALA A 61 8.45 -16.02 7.30
C ALA A 61 7.88 -14.84 6.47
N LYS A 62 6.57 -14.57 6.59
CA LYS A 62 5.94 -13.44 5.87
C LYS A 62 6.44 -12.08 6.35
N VAL A 63 6.74 -11.96 7.63
CA VAL A 63 7.31 -10.73 8.22
C VAL A 63 8.70 -10.47 7.66
N ILE A 64 9.55 -11.52 7.62
CA ILE A 64 10.91 -11.46 7.08
C ILE A 64 10.89 -11.05 5.60
N GLU A 65 10.02 -11.66 4.80
CA GLU A 65 9.83 -11.32 3.38
C GLU A 65 9.45 -9.84 3.18
N ILE A 66 8.48 -9.34 3.94
CA ILE A 66 8.03 -7.94 3.84
C ILE A 66 9.13 -6.98 4.29
N PHE A 67 9.89 -7.34 5.33
CA PHE A 67 11.02 -6.54 5.78
C PHE A 67 12.06 -6.38 4.67
N GLU A 68 12.51 -7.48 4.07
CA GLU A 68 13.46 -7.47 2.95
C GLU A 68 12.97 -6.60 1.78
N GLN A 69 11.70 -6.78 1.38
CA GLN A 69 11.11 -6.01 0.29
C GLN A 69 11.10 -4.50 0.58
N PHE A 70 10.88 -4.11 1.83
CA PHE A 70 10.92 -2.71 2.21
C PHE A 70 12.36 -2.18 2.29
N GLU A 71 13.35 -2.99 2.72
CA GLU A 71 14.77 -2.63 2.68
C GLU A 71 15.23 -2.33 1.25
N GLN A 72 14.78 -3.10 0.25
CA GLN A 72 15.04 -2.81 -1.18
C GLN A 72 14.47 -1.45 -1.58
N SER A 73 13.28 -1.09 -1.08
CA SER A 73 12.69 0.24 -1.33
C SER A 73 13.52 1.36 -0.72
N LYS A 74 13.98 1.20 0.53
CA LYS A 74 14.85 2.18 1.19
C LYS A 74 16.21 2.33 0.49
N GLN A 75 16.79 1.23 0.01
CA GLN A 75 18.04 1.28 -0.76
C GLN A 75 17.87 2.10 -2.03
N PHE A 76 16.82 1.82 -2.81
CA PHE A 76 16.56 2.60 -4.03
C PHE A 76 16.27 4.07 -3.73
N TRP A 77 15.51 4.38 -2.68
CA TRP A 77 15.25 5.78 -2.32
C TRP A 77 16.51 6.49 -1.81
N SER A 78 17.36 5.80 -1.08
CA SER A 78 18.68 6.32 -0.67
C SER A 78 19.56 6.63 -1.89
N TYR A 79 19.60 5.70 -2.86
CA TYR A 79 20.27 5.93 -4.14
C TYR A 79 19.67 7.15 -4.87
N ALA A 80 18.34 7.28 -4.89
CA ALA A 80 17.65 8.40 -5.53
C ALA A 80 18.02 9.75 -4.87
N VAL A 81 18.16 9.79 -3.55
CA VAL A 81 18.64 10.99 -2.84
C VAL A 81 20.08 11.31 -3.20
N ALA A 82 20.96 10.31 -3.17
CA ALA A 82 22.38 10.48 -3.45
C ALA A 82 22.69 10.88 -4.93
N ASN A 83 21.71 10.68 -5.84
CA ASN A 83 21.83 10.98 -7.26
C ASN A 83 20.87 12.08 -7.74
N ASP A 84 20.45 12.98 -6.84
CA ASP A 84 19.59 14.16 -7.14
C ASP A 84 18.25 13.83 -7.82
N MET A 85 17.77 12.57 -7.66
CA MET A 85 16.47 12.15 -8.16
C MET A 85 15.34 12.50 -7.19
N ALA A 86 15.64 12.57 -5.87
CA ALA A 86 14.69 12.90 -4.81
C ALA A 86 15.40 13.65 -3.68
N SER A 87 15.40 14.98 -3.73
CA SER A 87 15.98 15.84 -2.68
C SER A 87 15.16 15.78 -1.38
N HIS A 88 15.79 16.23 -0.26
CA HIS A 88 15.12 16.44 1.03
C HIS A 88 14.35 15.21 1.56
N PRO A 89 15.04 14.13 1.99
CA PRO A 89 14.40 12.88 2.37
C PRO A 89 13.34 13.03 3.49
N ARG A 90 13.48 14.00 4.39
CA ARG A 90 12.49 14.28 5.44
C ARG A 90 11.12 14.71 4.93
N GLU A 91 11.00 15.13 3.69
CA GLU A 91 9.71 15.43 3.08
C GLU A 91 8.92 14.17 2.71
N PHE A 92 9.58 13.01 2.62
CA PHE A 92 8.90 11.77 2.24
C PHE A 92 9.14 10.56 3.15
N ILE A 93 10.21 10.54 3.98
CA ILE A 93 10.47 9.45 4.92
C ILE A 93 10.99 10.00 6.24
N ASN A 94 10.33 9.63 7.32
CA ASN A 94 10.65 10.06 8.67
C ASN A 94 10.75 8.86 9.61
N PRO A 95 11.75 8.79 10.52
CA PRO A 95 11.78 7.79 11.58
C PRO A 95 10.57 7.97 12.49
N VAL A 96 9.81 6.91 12.65
CA VAL A 96 8.68 6.81 13.59
C VAL A 96 8.69 5.39 14.14
N PRO A 97 8.85 5.19 15.46
CA PRO A 97 8.83 3.86 16.04
C PRO A 97 7.57 3.08 15.69
N HIS A 98 7.72 1.79 15.44
CA HIS A 98 6.60 0.90 15.21
C HIS A 98 6.33 0.05 16.45
N ILE A 99 5.08 0.01 16.88
CA ILE A 99 4.62 -0.69 18.07
C ILE A 99 3.49 -1.64 17.69
N SER A 100 3.55 -2.91 18.12
CA SER A 100 2.37 -3.76 18.19
C SER A 100 1.83 -3.68 19.61
N PHE A 101 0.54 -3.46 19.77
CA PHE A 101 -0.14 -3.36 21.06
C PHE A 101 -1.31 -4.33 21.16
N VAL A 102 -1.40 -5.02 22.28
CA VAL A 102 -2.48 -5.96 22.58
C VAL A 102 -2.97 -5.83 24.01
N HIS A 103 -4.22 -6.26 24.24
CA HIS A 103 -4.84 -6.34 25.56
C HIS A 103 -5.57 -7.68 25.72
N GLY A 104 -5.65 -8.16 26.97
CA GLY A 104 -6.19 -9.47 27.29
C GLY A 104 -5.11 -10.55 27.37
N ALA A 105 -5.28 -11.53 28.27
CA ALA A 105 -4.26 -12.52 28.61
C ALA A 105 -3.81 -13.34 27.41
N ASP A 106 -4.75 -13.86 26.60
CA ASP A 106 -4.44 -14.68 25.43
C ASP A 106 -3.62 -13.90 24.37
N GLN A 107 -3.94 -12.59 24.22
CA GLN A 107 -3.24 -11.74 23.27
C GLN A 107 -1.83 -11.36 23.76
N VAL A 108 -1.64 -11.23 25.06
CA VAL A 108 -0.32 -11.04 25.68
C VAL A 108 0.56 -12.25 25.38
N GLU A 109 0.05 -13.47 25.58
CA GLU A 109 0.80 -14.69 25.26
C GLU A 109 1.07 -14.86 23.76
N PHE A 110 0.14 -14.47 22.90
CA PHE A 110 0.37 -14.41 21.45
C PHE A 110 1.50 -13.45 21.11
N LEU A 111 1.47 -12.20 21.63
CA LEU A 111 2.48 -11.19 21.29
C LEU A 111 3.86 -11.58 21.84
N LYS A 112 3.91 -12.23 23.00
CA LYS A 112 5.16 -12.79 23.57
C LYS A 112 5.77 -13.86 22.67
N ALA A 113 4.96 -14.80 22.17
CA ALA A 113 5.39 -15.83 21.25
C ALA A 113 5.86 -15.23 19.92
N ARG A 114 5.12 -14.22 19.40
CA ARG A 114 5.52 -13.49 18.19
C ARG A 114 6.87 -12.78 18.38
N HIS A 115 7.05 -12.09 19.50
CA HIS A 115 8.31 -11.44 19.82
C HIS A 115 9.47 -12.46 19.85
N ALA A 116 9.29 -13.61 20.51
CA ALA A 116 10.31 -14.64 20.57
C ALA A 116 10.70 -15.16 19.17
N GLY A 117 9.70 -15.40 18.30
CA GLY A 117 9.94 -15.83 16.93
C GLY A 117 10.63 -14.77 16.07
N MET A 118 10.24 -13.50 16.22
CA MET A 118 10.85 -12.41 15.44
C MET A 118 12.25 -12.06 15.92
N SER A 119 12.47 -11.89 17.22
CA SER A 119 13.76 -11.46 17.78
C SER A 119 14.88 -12.52 17.61
N ALA A 120 14.52 -13.76 17.32
CA ALA A 120 15.48 -14.80 16.92
C ALA A 120 16.10 -14.52 15.54
N HIS A 121 15.45 -13.72 14.70
CA HIS A 121 15.98 -13.33 13.40
C HIS A 121 16.75 -12.01 13.49
N HIS A 122 17.88 -11.89 12.79
CA HIS A 122 18.77 -10.73 12.86
C HIS A 122 18.12 -9.40 12.48
N PHE A 123 17.09 -9.39 11.64
CA PHE A 123 16.33 -8.18 11.29
C PHE A 123 15.59 -7.54 12.47
N PHE A 124 15.21 -8.35 13.46
CA PHE A 124 14.34 -7.92 14.57
C PHE A 124 14.98 -8.09 15.95
N ARG A 125 16.31 -8.32 16.01
CA ARG A 125 17.04 -8.54 17.29
C ARG A 125 16.89 -7.37 18.28
N GLU A 126 16.65 -6.16 17.76
CA GLU A 126 16.47 -4.94 18.56
C GLU A 126 15.01 -4.72 19.00
N MET A 127 14.10 -5.63 18.64
CA MET A 127 12.71 -5.52 19.06
C MET A 127 12.60 -5.77 20.56
N VAL A 128 11.94 -4.86 21.27
CA VAL A 128 11.71 -4.94 22.71
C VAL A 128 10.26 -5.35 22.98
N PHE A 129 10.04 -6.22 23.96
CA PHE A 129 8.73 -6.61 24.46
C PHE A 129 8.53 -6.08 25.87
N THR A 130 7.32 -5.61 26.20
CA THR A 130 6.98 -5.20 27.57
C THR A 130 5.53 -5.53 27.92
N THR A 131 5.29 -5.83 29.19
CA THR A 131 3.98 -5.83 29.85
C THR A 131 3.91 -4.75 30.93
N ASP A 132 5.01 -4.04 31.16
CA ASP A 132 5.10 -2.99 32.17
C ASP A 132 4.45 -1.69 31.67
N ARG A 133 3.49 -1.18 32.43
CA ARG A 133 2.73 0.02 32.12
C ARG A 133 3.58 1.28 32.09
N THR A 134 4.57 1.37 32.95
CA THR A 134 5.49 2.53 33.01
C THR A 134 6.34 2.61 31.76
N THR A 135 6.88 1.49 31.33
CA THR A 135 7.63 1.36 30.07
C THR A 135 6.73 1.71 28.88
N LEU A 136 5.50 1.16 28.84
CA LEU A 136 4.56 1.47 27.75
C LEU A 136 4.16 2.95 27.73
N ALA A 137 3.96 3.57 28.91
CA ALA A 137 3.70 4.99 29.01
C ALA A 137 4.84 5.86 28.46
N SER A 138 6.10 5.42 28.64
CA SER A 138 7.25 6.11 28.06
C SER A 138 7.34 5.99 26.52
N TRP A 139 6.76 4.92 25.94
CA TRP A 139 6.75 4.71 24.49
C TRP A 139 5.59 5.40 23.79
N ALA A 140 4.39 5.30 24.37
CA ALA A 140 3.15 5.80 23.82
C ALA A 140 2.16 6.11 24.96
N PRO A 141 2.25 7.29 25.58
CA PRO A 141 1.43 7.67 26.76
C PRO A 141 -0.07 7.48 26.56
N LEU A 142 -0.58 7.75 25.36
CA LEU A 142 -2.01 7.65 25.05
C LEU A 142 -2.56 6.23 25.25
N LEU A 143 -1.72 5.19 25.11
CA LEU A 143 -2.14 3.79 25.29
C LEU A 143 -2.48 3.45 26.75
N VAL A 144 -1.95 4.21 27.71
CA VAL A 144 -2.13 3.96 29.15
C VAL A 144 -2.96 5.03 29.84
N GLU A 145 -3.08 6.22 29.28
CA GLU A 145 -3.86 7.34 29.83
C GLU A 145 -5.33 6.96 29.94
N GLY A 146 -5.83 6.90 31.19
CA GLY A 146 -7.22 6.49 31.49
C GLY A 146 -7.49 4.98 31.35
N ARG A 147 -6.48 4.14 31.16
CA ARG A 147 -6.66 2.69 31.01
C ARG A 147 -6.83 2.00 32.36
N GLY A 148 -7.97 1.30 32.53
CA GLY A 148 -8.22 0.45 33.68
C GLY A 148 -7.23 -0.73 33.80
N ASP A 149 -7.25 -1.42 34.95
CA ASP A 149 -6.42 -2.59 35.20
C ASP A 149 -6.79 -3.74 34.26
N GLY A 150 -5.78 -4.47 33.81
CA GLY A 150 -5.93 -5.60 32.91
C GLY A 150 -4.62 -5.90 32.19
N PRO A 151 -4.43 -7.14 31.71
CA PRO A 151 -3.20 -7.51 31.03
C PRO A 151 -3.10 -6.77 29.70
N ILE A 152 -1.93 -6.13 29.49
CA ILE A 152 -1.53 -5.48 28.24
C ILE A 152 -0.12 -5.88 27.90
N ALA A 153 0.21 -5.84 26.61
CA ALA A 153 1.58 -6.00 26.16
C ALA A 153 1.83 -5.18 24.89
N ALA A 154 3.09 -4.84 24.69
CA ALA A 154 3.54 -4.22 23.45
C ALA A 154 4.91 -4.73 23.03
N THR A 155 5.15 -4.72 21.71
CA THR A 155 6.50 -4.78 21.16
C THR A 155 6.81 -3.46 20.47
N LYS A 156 8.07 -3.02 20.55
CA LYS A 156 8.57 -1.78 19.94
C LYS A 156 9.84 -2.04 19.16
N MET A 157 9.96 -1.35 18.03
CA MET A 157 11.20 -1.25 17.26
C MET A 157 11.36 0.17 16.74
N ASP A 158 12.53 0.78 16.98
CA ASP A 158 12.80 2.18 16.62
C ASP A 158 13.08 2.37 15.12
N GLY A 159 13.43 1.31 14.39
CA GLY A 159 13.67 1.33 12.94
C GLY A 159 12.43 1.51 12.06
N GLY A 160 11.27 1.79 12.65
CA GLY A 160 10.03 2.09 11.93
C GLY A 160 10.06 3.45 11.21
N THR A 161 9.17 3.64 10.23
CA THR A 161 9.11 4.87 9.45
C THR A 161 7.68 5.28 9.10
N ASP A 162 7.45 6.59 9.03
CA ASP A 162 6.31 7.19 8.31
C ASP A 162 6.77 7.66 6.93
N VAL A 163 6.02 7.29 5.88
CA VAL A 163 6.36 7.57 4.48
C VAL A 163 5.25 8.35 3.79
N ASN A 164 5.58 9.49 3.22
CA ASN A 164 4.74 10.21 2.27
C ASN A 164 5.00 9.67 0.85
N PHE A 165 4.25 8.63 0.46
CA PHE A 165 4.39 8.00 -0.86
C PHE A 165 4.08 8.93 -2.01
N GLY A 166 3.18 9.90 -1.81
CA GLY A 166 2.91 10.95 -2.80
C GLY A 166 4.12 11.83 -3.03
N ALA A 167 4.80 12.25 -1.97
CA ALA A 167 5.98 13.10 -2.09
C ALA A 167 7.13 12.41 -2.83
N ILE A 168 7.50 11.18 -2.46
CA ILE A 168 8.55 10.46 -3.18
C ILE A 168 8.16 10.18 -4.64
N SER A 169 6.89 9.86 -4.91
CA SER A 169 6.40 9.66 -6.27
C SER A 169 6.52 10.93 -7.11
N ARG A 170 6.10 12.08 -6.59
CA ARG A 170 6.22 13.39 -7.29
C ARG A 170 7.69 13.75 -7.56
N LYS A 171 8.59 13.52 -6.59
CA LYS A 171 10.03 13.79 -6.76
C LYS A 171 10.63 12.95 -7.89
N LEU A 172 10.40 11.64 -7.88
CA LEU A 172 10.90 10.74 -8.92
C LEU A 172 10.31 11.06 -10.30
N LEU A 173 9.03 11.41 -10.37
CA LEU A 173 8.38 11.82 -11.62
C LEU A 173 8.89 13.18 -12.12
N SER A 174 9.10 14.14 -11.23
CA SER A 174 9.72 15.42 -11.58
C SER A 174 11.13 15.23 -12.13
N TRP A 175 11.93 14.35 -11.52
CA TRP A 175 13.24 14.00 -12.05
C TRP A 175 13.13 13.33 -13.43
N LEU A 176 12.23 12.34 -13.58
CA LEU A 176 12.02 11.61 -14.83
C LEU A 176 11.60 12.55 -15.96
N GLY A 177 10.70 13.50 -15.71
CA GLY A 177 10.23 14.46 -16.71
C GLY A 177 11.31 15.42 -17.22
N ARG A 178 12.44 15.54 -16.52
CA ARG A 178 13.61 16.32 -16.96
C ARG A 178 14.61 15.50 -17.79
N GLN A 179 14.40 14.17 -17.89
CA GLN A 179 15.31 13.32 -18.65
C GLN A 179 14.99 13.38 -20.15
N GLU A 180 16.02 13.34 -20.99
CA GLU A 180 15.85 13.29 -22.44
C GLU A 180 14.95 12.12 -22.88
N GLY A 181 14.03 12.34 -23.80
CA GLY A 181 13.08 11.33 -24.27
C GLY A 181 11.98 10.95 -23.28
N CYS A 182 11.85 11.67 -22.16
CA CYS A 182 10.79 11.43 -21.17
C CYS A 182 9.75 12.54 -21.16
N GLY A 183 8.48 12.18 -21.03
CA GLY A 183 7.36 13.09 -20.90
C GLY A 183 6.40 12.67 -19.78
N ILE A 184 5.90 13.65 -19.05
CA ILE A 184 4.88 13.47 -17.99
C ILE A 184 3.71 14.38 -18.35
N ALA A 185 2.51 13.79 -18.53
CA ALA A 185 1.30 14.53 -18.89
C ALA A 185 0.19 14.23 -17.86
N SER A 186 -0.10 15.19 -16.98
CA SER A 186 -1.28 15.20 -16.12
C SER A 186 -2.52 15.72 -16.89
N GLY A 187 -3.71 15.47 -16.37
CA GLY A 187 -4.97 15.79 -17.08
C GLY A 187 -5.19 14.97 -18.35
N HIS A 188 -4.50 13.83 -18.49
CA HIS A 188 -4.50 13.00 -19.69
C HIS A 188 -4.98 11.58 -19.37
N ARG A 189 -6.22 11.28 -19.70
CA ARG A 189 -6.85 9.97 -19.46
C ARG A 189 -6.64 9.01 -20.62
N VAL A 190 -6.08 7.83 -20.33
CA VAL A 190 -6.06 6.73 -21.30
C VAL A 190 -7.50 6.20 -21.48
N ILE A 191 -7.97 6.19 -22.71
CA ILE A 191 -9.33 5.79 -23.08
C ILE A 191 -9.36 4.60 -24.06
N GLY A 192 -8.21 4.04 -24.40
CA GLY A 192 -8.10 2.86 -25.25
C GLY A 192 -6.70 2.31 -25.26
N LEU A 193 -6.60 0.99 -25.22
CA LEU A 193 -5.38 0.21 -25.40
C LEU A 193 -5.66 -0.86 -26.45
N ARG A 194 -4.91 -0.87 -27.54
CA ARG A 194 -5.05 -1.85 -28.61
C ARG A 194 -3.69 -2.37 -29.03
N ARG A 195 -3.53 -3.67 -29.02
CA ARG A 195 -2.33 -4.34 -29.53
C ARG A 195 -2.29 -4.30 -31.04
N ASN A 196 -1.11 -4.11 -31.61
CA ASN A 196 -0.83 -4.23 -33.05
C ASN A 196 0.45 -5.06 -33.26
N SER A 197 0.90 -5.18 -34.51
CA SER A 197 2.08 -5.98 -34.87
C SER A 197 3.41 -5.47 -34.30
N THR A 198 3.48 -4.20 -33.88
CA THR A 198 4.72 -3.56 -33.41
C THR A 198 4.69 -3.16 -31.94
N GLY A 199 3.57 -3.41 -31.25
CA GLY A 199 3.38 -3.05 -29.83
C GLY A 199 1.95 -2.64 -29.52
N TRP A 200 1.79 -1.47 -28.95
CA TRP A 200 0.50 -0.95 -28.45
C TRP A 200 0.15 0.41 -29.03
N GLU A 201 -1.10 0.59 -29.39
CA GLU A 201 -1.72 1.89 -29.60
C GLU A 201 -2.42 2.32 -28.32
N VAL A 202 -2.01 3.47 -27.80
CA VAL A 202 -2.54 4.07 -26.58
C VAL A 202 -3.32 5.31 -26.97
N ARG A 203 -4.64 5.27 -26.82
CA ARG A 203 -5.51 6.42 -27.06
C ARG A 203 -5.67 7.22 -25.77
N VAL A 204 -5.35 8.49 -25.84
CA VAL A 204 -5.32 9.40 -24.69
C VAL A 204 -6.19 10.59 -24.97
N LYS A 205 -7.06 10.93 -24.02
CA LYS A 205 -7.90 12.12 -24.06
C LYS A 205 -7.36 13.16 -23.08
N GLU A 206 -7.07 14.33 -23.56
CA GLU A 206 -6.76 15.50 -22.74
C GLU A 206 -8.04 16.05 -22.12
N SER A 207 -8.09 16.18 -20.80
CA SER A 207 -9.31 16.57 -20.07
C SER A 207 -9.72 18.03 -20.33
N ALA A 208 -8.74 18.92 -20.47
CA ALA A 208 -8.97 20.36 -20.65
C ALA A 208 -9.56 20.69 -22.03
N THR A 209 -9.07 20.05 -23.09
CA THR A 209 -9.44 20.37 -24.49
C THR A 209 -10.39 19.35 -25.09
N GLY A 210 -10.51 18.16 -24.50
CA GLY A 210 -11.23 17.02 -25.05
C GLY A 210 -10.51 16.35 -26.24
N LEU A 211 -9.34 16.85 -26.63
CA LEU A 211 -8.55 16.32 -27.75
C LEU A 211 -8.13 14.88 -27.48
N VAL A 212 -8.30 14.03 -28.50
CA VAL A 212 -7.87 12.63 -28.45
C VAL A 212 -6.66 12.45 -29.36
N ARG A 213 -5.60 11.88 -28.77
CA ARG A 213 -4.39 11.51 -29.51
C ARG A 213 -4.14 10.01 -29.40
N THR A 214 -3.50 9.43 -30.41
CA THR A 214 -3.04 8.04 -30.41
C THR A 214 -1.52 8.01 -30.40
N ASN A 215 -0.95 7.37 -29.39
CA ASN A 215 0.49 7.20 -29.24
C ASN A 215 0.82 5.72 -29.41
N ARG A 216 2.06 5.41 -29.78
CA ARG A 216 2.56 4.04 -29.91
C ARG A 216 3.60 3.73 -28.86
N ALA A 217 3.55 2.51 -28.30
CA ALA A 217 4.51 2.05 -27.32
C ALA A 217 4.88 0.58 -27.60
N LYS A 218 6.14 0.21 -27.38
CA LYS A 218 6.57 -1.19 -27.42
C LYS A 218 6.14 -1.95 -26.18
N PHE A 219 6.11 -1.26 -25.04
CA PHE A 219 5.72 -1.78 -23.73
C PHE A 219 4.78 -0.79 -23.04
N VAL A 220 3.78 -1.31 -22.33
CA VAL A 220 2.86 -0.52 -21.50
C VAL A 220 2.90 -1.02 -20.07
N PHE A 221 3.08 -0.11 -19.12
CA PHE A 221 2.87 -0.41 -17.70
C PHE A 221 1.60 0.29 -17.20
N VAL A 222 0.67 -0.48 -16.66
CA VAL A 222 -0.59 0.04 -16.11
C VAL A 222 -0.46 0.12 -14.58
N GLY A 223 -0.13 1.30 -14.08
CA GLY A 223 0.00 1.59 -12.65
C GLY A 223 -1.09 2.55 -12.17
N ALA A 224 -2.33 2.32 -12.58
CA ALA A 224 -3.44 3.27 -12.41
C ALA A 224 -4.26 3.03 -11.12
N GLY A 225 -3.71 2.31 -10.13
CA GLY A 225 -4.44 1.98 -8.90
C GLY A 225 -5.75 1.26 -9.20
N GLY A 226 -6.88 1.72 -8.66
CA GLY A 226 -8.20 1.16 -8.97
C GLY A 226 -8.59 1.26 -10.44
N GLY A 227 -8.05 2.21 -11.19
CA GLY A 227 -8.25 2.35 -12.63
C GLY A 227 -7.52 1.29 -13.47
N THR A 228 -6.71 0.44 -12.86
CA THR A 228 -5.99 -0.64 -13.57
C THR A 228 -6.93 -1.67 -14.17
N LEU A 229 -7.96 -2.10 -13.44
CA LEU A 229 -8.90 -3.11 -13.93
C LEU A 229 -9.60 -2.72 -15.25
N PRO A 230 -10.22 -1.53 -15.38
CA PRO A 230 -10.79 -1.10 -16.65
C PRO A 230 -9.77 -1.05 -17.80
N LEU A 231 -8.53 -0.62 -17.54
CA LEU A 231 -7.47 -0.57 -18.55
C LEU A 231 -7.01 -1.97 -18.98
N LEU A 232 -6.88 -2.91 -18.04
CA LEU A 232 -6.62 -4.32 -18.36
C LEU A 232 -7.74 -4.92 -19.21
N GLN A 233 -8.98 -4.67 -18.85
CA GLN A 233 -10.14 -5.11 -19.63
C GLN A 233 -10.16 -4.49 -21.05
N MET A 234 -9.71 -3.23 -21.21
CA MET A 234 -9.57 -2.59 -22.52
C MET A 234 -8.45 -3.22 -23.36
N SER A 235 -7.37 -3.68 -22.73
CA SER A 235 -6.22 -4.24 -23.44
C SER A 235 -6.54 -5.52 -24.20
N GLY A 236 -7.58 -6.26 -23.76
CA GLY A 236 -8.02 -7.51 -24.37
C GLY A 236 -7.02 -8.67 -24.21
N ILE A 237 -6.04 -8.57 -23.34
CA ILE A 237 -5.08 -9.66 -23.10
C ILE A 237 -5.80 -10.86 -22.42
N PRO A 238 -5.41 -12.10 -22.76
CA PRO A 238 -6.01 -13.31 -22.19
C PRO A 238 -5.93 -13.35 -20.67
N GLU A 239 -4.84 -12.85 -20.08
CA GLU A 239 -4.57 -12.84 -18.66
C GLU A 239 -5.51 -11.90 -17.86
N ALA A 240 -6.21 -11.00 -18.56
CA ALA A 240 -7.24 -10.13 -17.96
C ALA A 240 -8.64 -10.75 -17.94
N LYS A 241 -8.85 -11.91 -18.60
CA LYS A 241 -10.16 -12.56 -18.63
C LYS A 241 -10.59 -13.05 -17.26
N GLY A 242 -11.86 -12.82 -16.92
CA GLY A 242 -12.44 -13.22 -15.66
C GLY A 242 -11.98 -12.42 -14.44
N LEU A 243 -11.11 -11.43 -14.63
CA LEU A 243 -10.72 -10.53 -13.55
C LEU A 243 -11.87 -9.60 -13.18
N GLY A 244 -12.09 -9.49 -11.88
CA GLY A 244 -13.00 -8.52 -11.28
C GLY A 244 -12.28 -7.65 -10.25
N GLY A 245 -12.97 -6.64 -9.78
CA GLY A 245 -12.50 -5.78 -8.70
C GLY A 245 -13.60 -5.52 -7.70
N PHE A 246 -13.26 -5.52 -6.43
CA PHE A 246 -14.15 -5.15 -5.35
C PHE A 246 -13.60 -3.91 -4.66
N PRO A 247 -14.24 -2.73 -4.83
CA PRO A 247 -13.75 -1.49 -4.25
C PRO A 247 -14.15 -1.40 -2.78
N ILE A 248 -13.18 -1.00 -1.95
CA ILE A 248 -13.38 -0.72 -0.53
C ILE A 248 -12.83 0.68 -0.27
N GLY A 249 -13.69 1.59 0.14
CA GLY A 249 -13.30 2.90 0.64
C GLY A 249 -12.71 2.80 2.04
N GLY A 250 -11.85 3.74 2.37
CA GLY A 250 -11.32 3.90 3.72
C GLY A 250 -11.76 5.23 4.32
N GLN A 251 -11.79 5.28 5.65
CA GLN A 251 -11.98 6.53 6.41
C GLN A 251 -11.03 6.54 7.60
N TRP A 252 -10.59 7.73 7.99
CA TRP A 252 -9.73 7.98 9.13
C TRP A 252 -10.37 8.94 10.12
N LEU A 253 -10.16 8.71 11.40
CA LEU A 253 -10.22 9.77 12.40
C LEU A 253 -8.85 10.44 12.43
N ILE A 254 -8.82 11.77 12.34
CA ILE A 254 -7.59 12.56 12.47
C ILE A 254 -7.69 13.50 13.67
N CYS A 255 -6.58 13.69 14.36
CA CYS A 255 -6.43 14.66 15.44
C CYS A 255 -5.23 15.56 15.15
N ASP A 256 -5.45 16.86 15.14
CA ASP A 256 -4.44 17.90 14.96
C ASP A 256 -4.25 18.77 16.22
N ASN A 257 -4.84 18.37 17.36
CA ASN A 257 -4.65 19.02 18.65
C ASN A 257 -3.19 18.81 19.13
N PRO A 258 -2.38 19.88 19.24
CA PRO A 258 -0.96 19.75 19.56
C PRO A 258 -0.68 19.03 20.89
N GLU A 259 -1.52 19.26 21.93
CA GLU A 259 -1.35 18.65 23.25
C GLU A 259 -1.48 17.11 23.21
N ILE A 260 -2.30 16.59 22.29
CA ILE A 260 -2.51 15.14 22.08
C ILE A 260 -1.42 14.61 21.12
N VAL A 261 -1.15 15.32 20.02
CA VAL A 261 -0.18 14.91 19.00
C VAL A 261 1.22 14.75 19.59
N GLU A 262 1.66 15.67 20.47
CA GLU A 262 2.99 15.57 21.08
C GLU A 262 3.14 14.40 22.05
N LYS A 263 2.05 13.89 22.62
CA LYS A 263 2.05 12.70 23.47
C LYS A 263 2.20 11.37 22.70
N HIS A 264 2.12 11.39 21.36
CA HIS A 264 2.15 10.15 20.57
C HIS A 264 3.10 10.30 19.39
N GLN A 265 4.19 9.54 19.42
CA GLN A 265 5.28 9.64 18.45
C GLN A 265 5.59 8.27 17.81
N ALA A 266 4.57 7.43 17.62
CA ALA A 266 4.71 6.07 17.11
C ALA A 266 3.59 5.70 16.14
N LYS A 267 3.78 4.61 15.40
CA LYS A 267 2.72 3.87 14.72
C LYS A 267 2.35 2.66 15.56
N VAL A 268 1.13 2.61 16.07
CA VAL A 268 0.67 1.57 16.99
C VAL A 268 -0.42 0.73 16.35
N TYR A 269 -0.12 -0.52 16.08
CA TYR A 269 -1.02 -1.49 15.47
C TYR A 269 -1.58 -2.46 16.50
N GLY A 270 -2.88 -2.73 16.42
CA GLY A 270 -3.57 -3.71 17.26
C GLY A 270 -3.85 -5.02 16.55
N GLN A 271 -4.63 -5.87 17.21
CA GLN A 271 -5.16 -7.08 16.61
C GLN A 271 -6.30 -6.76 15.63
N PRO A 272 -6.42 -7.51 14.53
CA PRO A 272 -7.62 -7.49 13.72
C PRO A 272 -8.85 -7.75 14.60
N LEU A 273 -9.89 -6.96 14.42
CA LEU A 273 -11.18 -7.25 15.06
C LEU A 273 -11.71 -8.59 14.54
N ALA A 274 -12.36 -9.37 15.41
CA ALA A 274 -12.99 -10.64 15.01
C ALA A 274 -13.93 -10.40 13.81
N ALA A 275 -13.81 -11.20 12.77
CA ALA A 275 -14.52 -11.09 11.48
C ALA A 275 -14.11 -9.88 10.58
N ALA A 276 -13.13 -9.06 10.97
CA ALA A 276 -12.63 -8.01 10.09
C ALA A 276 -11.71 -8.60 9.01
N PRO A 277 -11.80 -8.12 7.74
CA PRO A 277 -10.77 -8.40 6.76
C PRO A 277 -9.40 -7.95 7.27
N THR A 278 -8.33 -8.65 6.90
CA THR A 278 -6.94 -8.33 7.29
C THR A 278 -6.51 -6.87 7.00
N MET A 279 -7.29 -6.15 6.19
CA MET A 279 -7.07 -4.75 5.84
C MET A 279 -7.69 -3.74 6.81
N ALA A 280 -8.47 -4.19 7.77
CA ALA A 280 -9.14 -3.35 8.76
C ALA A 280 -8.54 -3.53 10.16
N VAL A 281 -7.23 -3.75 10.23
CA VAL A 281 -6.49 -3.75 11.50
C VAL A 281 -6.50 -2.32 12.03
N PRO A 282 -7.10 -2.05 13.19
CA PRO A 282 -7.08 -0.71 13.74
C PRO A 282 -5.68 -0.34 14.20
N HIS A 283 -5.28 0.89 13.92
CA HIS A 283 -4.01 1.44 14.36
C HIS A 283 -4.11 2.93 14.67
N LEU A 284 -3.29 3.39 15.62
CA LEU A 284 -3.14 4.79 16.01
C LEU A 284 -1.75 5.25 15.62
N ASP A 285 -1.66 6.13 14.64
CA ASP A 285 -0.41 6.48 14.00
C ASP A 285 -0.08 7.96 14.10
N THR A 286 1.18 8.25 14.38
CA THR A 286 1.78 9.54 14.00
C THR A 286 1.92 9.57 12.49
N ARG A 287 1.38 10.60 11.85
CA ARG A 287 1.48 10.90 10.44
C ARG A 287 2.21 12.21 10.23
N ILE A 288 3.22 12.21 9.36
CA ILE A 288 4.03 13.40 9.06
C ILE A 288 3.87 13.77 7.59
N LEU A 289 3.15 14.86 7.33
CA LEU A 289 2.90 15.35 5.98
C LEU A 289 3.31 16.83 5.92
N ASP A 290 4.15 17.17 4.96
CA ASP A 290 4.66 18.52 4.71
C ASP A 290 5.24 19.19 6.00
N GLY A 291 5.94 18.37 6.80
CA GLY A 291 6.54 18.78 8.07
C GLY A 291 5.56 18.88 9.25
N LYS A 292 4.25 18.71 9.03
CA LYS A 292 3.24 18.75 10.08
C LYS A 292 2.94 17.36 10.61
N LYS A 293 2.95 17.20 11.93
CA LYS A 293 2.49 16.00 12.61
C LYS A 293 0.99 16.04 12.86
N THR A 294 0.33 14.89 12.67
CA THR A 294 -1.10 14.68 12.93
C THR A 294 -1.27 13.24 13.41
N LEU A 295 -2.22 12.97 14.30
CA LEU A 295 -2.59 11.59 14.59
C LEU A 295 -3.67 11.12 13.62
N LEU A 296 -3.56 9.84 13.26
CA LEU A 296 -4.46 9.17 12.36
C LEU A 296 -4.89 7.86 13.02
N PHE A 297 -6.21 7.62 13.10
CA PHE A 297 -6.76 6.37 13.65
C PHE A 297 -7.74 5.71 12.67
N GLY A 298 -7.63 4.42 12.53
CA GLY A 298 -8.45 3.58 11.66
C GLY A 298 -7.63 2.42 11.09
N PRO A 299 -7.90 1.97 9.86
CA PRO A 299 -8.94 2.45 8.94
C PRO A 299 -10.34 1.97 9.33
N PHE A 300 -11.33 2.79 9.04
CA PHE A 300 -12.72 2.37 8.97
C PHE A 300 -13.06 2.07 7.52
N ALA A 301 -13.58 0.89 7.26
CA ALA A 301 -13.98 0.53 5.91
C ALA A 301 -15.29 1.24 5.52
N ALA A 302 -15.40 1.67 4.29
CA ALA A 302 -16.61 2.25 3.74
C ALA A 302 -16.99 1.54 2.44
N TRP A 303 -18.27 1.28 2.25
CA TRP A 303 -18.74 0.71 1.00
C TRP A 303 -18.76 1.78 -0.10
N THR A 304 -18.27 1.42 -1.28
CA THR A 304 -18.28 2.29 -2.45
C THR A 304 -18.33 1.45 -3.72
N THR A 305 -18.80 2.04 -4.81
CA THR A 305 -18.70 1.45 -6.16
C THR A 305 -17.70 2.18 -7.04
N LYS A 306 -17.07 3.24 -6.52
CA LYS A 306 -15.98 3.94 -7.19
C LYS A 306 -14.68 3.13 -7.11
N PHE A 307 -13.88 3.18 -8.15
CA PHE A 307 -12.54 2.56 -8.16
C PHE A 307 -11.42 3.53 -7.77
N LEU A 308 -11.65 4.82 -7.90
CA LEU A 308 -10.72 5.88 -7.54
C LEU A 308 -11.41 6.91 -6.65
N HIS A 309 -10.66 7.54 -5.76
CA HIS A 309 -11.21 8.49 -4.79
C HIS A 309 -11.67 9.78 -5.48
N GLN A 310 -10.78 10.43 -6.23
CA GLN A 310 -11.10 11.68 -6.94
C GLN A 310 -11.65 11.44 -8.34
N GLN A 311 -11.00 10.57 -9.12
CA GLN A 311 -11.32 10.34 -10.54
C GLN A 311 -12.37 9.25 -10.77
N GLY A 312 -12.79 8.55 -9.71
CA GLY A 312 -13.76 7.45 -9.77
C GLY A 312 -15.21 7.93 -9.89
N ARG A 313 -16.03 7.07 -10.49
CA ARG A 313 -17.48 7.26 -10.64
C ARG A 313 -18.23 6.10 -9.99
N TYR A 314 -19.42 6.34 -9.49
CA TYR A 314 -20.28 5.27 -8.94
C TYR A 314 -20.66 4.19 -9.98
N THR A 315 -20.42 4.45 -11.26
CA THR A 315 -20.59 3.50 -12.36
C THR A 315 -19.37 2.61 -12.60
N ASP A 316 -18.24 2.80 -11.91
CA ASP A 316 -17.02 2.05 -12.18
C ASP A 316 -17.21 0.55 -11.94
N LEU A 317 -17.76 0.17 -10.78
CA LEU A 317 -18.04 -1.24 -10.49
C LEU A 317 -19.06 -1.85 -11.47
N PRO A 318 -20.26 -1.27 -11.69
CA PRO A 318 -21.18 -1.79 -12.69
C PRO A 318 -20.56 -1.97 -14.07
N PHE A 319 -19.81 -1.00 -14.58
CA PHE A 319 -19.18 -1.08 -15.90
C PHE A 319 -17.98 -2.02 -15.99
N SER A 320 -17.44 -2.47 -14.85
CA SER A 320 -16.40 -3.50 -14.81
C SER A 320 -16.97 -4.92 -14.91
N ILE A 321 -18.30 -5.07 -14.77
CA ILE A 321 -18.97 -6.38 -14.86
C ILE A 321 -19.06 -6.77 -16.33
N ARG A 322 -18.55 -7.96 -16.64
CA ARG A 322 -18.52 -8.54 -17.98
C ARG A 322 -19.02 -9.99 -17.93
N PRO A 323 -19.46 -10.57 -19.07
CA PRO A 323 -19.91 -11.96 -19.07
C PRO A 323 -18.91 -12.95 -18.51
N ASP A 324 -17.62 -12.74 -18.72
CA ASP A 324 -16.54 -13.60 -18.28
C ASP A 324 -16.22 -13.53 -16.77
N ASN A 325 -16.56 -12.39 -16.11
CA ASN A 325 -16.34 -12.22 -14.66
C ASN A 325 -17.64 -12.22 -13.82
N LEU A 326 -18.81 -12.19 -14.45
CA LEU A 326 -20.10 -12.10 -13.76
C LEU A 326 -20.30 -13.25 -12.77
N SER A 327 -20.03 -14.49 -13.19
CA SER A 327 -20.17 -15.67 -12.32
C SER A 327 -19.25 -15.59 -11.10
N THR A 328 -18.04 -15.05 -11.26
CA THR A 328 -17.07 -14.86 -10.20
C THR A 328 -17.55 -13.80 -9.18
N LEU A 329 -18.05 -12.68 -9.67
CA LEU A 329 -18.59 -11.60 -8.83
C LEU A 329 -19.83 -12.02 -8.05
N VAL A 330 -20.79 -12.71 -8.71
CA VAL A 330 -21.99 -13.23 -8.05
C VAL A 330 -21.62 -14.24 -6.96
N ASN A 331 -20.71 -15.16 -7.25
CA ASN A 331 -20.26 -16.16 -6.30
C ASN A 331 -19.59 -15.53 -5.07
N ILE A 332 -18.72 -14.51 -5.27
CA ILE A 332 -18.13 -13.76 -4.15
C ILE A 332 -19.20 -13.05 -3.34
N GLY A 333 -20.16 -12.40 -3.99
CA GLY A 333 -21.25 -11.72 -3.29
C GLY A 333 -22.05 -12.65 -2.40
N ILE A 334 -22.36 -13.87 -2.88
CA ILE A 334 -23.13 -14.86 -2.13
C ILE A 334 -22.30 -15.49 -0.98
N HIS A 335 -21.03 -15.82 -1.23
CA HIS A 335 -20.20 -16.53 -0.24
C HIS A 335 -19.51 -15.59 0.76
N ASN A 336 -19.55 -14.27 0.55
CA ASN A 336 -18.97 -13.27 1.44
C ASN A 336 -20.01 -12.25 1.96
N LEU A 337 -21.23 -12.70 2.22
CA LEU A 337 -22.30 -11.84 2.76
C LEU A 337 -21.89 -11.18 4.08
N ASP A 338 -21.10 -11.88 4.91
CA ASP A 338 -20.59 -11.32 6.17
C ASP A 338 -19.62 -10.16 5.92
N LEU A 339 -18.78 -10.24 4.88
CA LEU A 339 -17.93 -9.12 4.46
C LEU A 339 -18.77 -7.93 3.98
N VAL A 340 -19.81 -8.17 3.18
CA VAL A 340 -20.71 -7.11 2.71
C VAL A 340 -21.43 -6.45 3.88
N ARG A 341 -21.97 -7.23 4.82
CA ARG A 341 -22.60 -6.73 6.05
C ARG A 341 -21.61 -5.92 6.88
N TYR A 342 -20.41 -6.44 7.07
CA TYR A 342 -19.33 -5.74 7.78
C TYR A 342 -19.04 -4.37 7.13
N LEU A 343 -18.87 -4.30 5.81
CA LEU A 343 -18.60 -3.04 5.10
C LEU A 343 -19.75 -2.03 5.22
N ILE A 344 -21.00 -2.50 5.15
CA ILE A 344 -22.17 -1.64 5.38
C ILE A 344 -22.19 -1.12 6.82
N GLN A 345 -21.96 -1.99 7.80
CA GLN A 345 -21.89 -1.59 9.20
C GLN A 345 -20.77 -0.58 9.47
N GLN A 346 -19.59 -0.81 8.91
CA GLN A 346 -18.45 0.10 9.06
C GLN A 346 -18.73 1.46 8.42
N GLY A 347 -19.29 1.47 7.20
CA GLY A 347 -19.58 2.71 6.47
C GLY A 347 -20.73 3.55 7.08
N THR A 348 -21.61 2.90 7.86
CA THR A 348 -22.75 3.56 8.53
C THR A 348 -22.49 3.86 10.01
N GLN A 349 -21.30 3.57 10.53
CA GLN A 349 -20.96 3.85 11.92
C GLN A 349 -21.06 5.34 12.24
N SER A 350 -21.68 5.63 13.40
CA SER A 350 -21.71 6.97 13.96
C SER A 350 -20.30 7.39 14.44
N MET A 351 -20.08 8.70 14.56
CA MET A 351 -18.85 9.22 15.17
C MET A 351 -18.63 8.65 16.57
N ARG A 352 -19.71 8.53 17.38
CA ARG A 352 -19.66 7.93 18.70
C ARG A 352 -19.08 6.50 18.68
N ASN A 353 -19.56 5.65 17.77
CA ASN A 353 -19.08 4.27 17.68
C ASN A 353 -17.60 4.21 17.26
N ARG A 354 -17.16 5.10 16.37
CA ARG A 354 -15.74 5.21 15.96
C ARG A 354 -14.84 5.63 17.11
N ILE A 355 -15.30 6.55 17.95
CA ILE A 355 -14.59 6.95 19.18
C ILE A 355 -14.51 5.80 20.16
N GLU A 356 -15.55 4.97 20.32
CA GLU A 356 -15.47 3.78 21.19
C GLU A 356 -14.41 2.77 20.67
N VAL A 357 -14.26 2.62 19.36
CA VAL A 357 -13.16 1.81 18.80
C VAL A 357 -11.80 2.46 19.06
N LEU A 358 -11.68 3.78 18.92
CA LEU A 358 -10.44 4.50 19.26
C LEU A 358 -10.06 4.34 20.73
N LYS A 359 -11.03 4.31 21.65
CA LYS A 359 -10.78 4.12 23.10
C LYS A 359 -10.15 2.78 23.46
N ILE A 360 -10.17 1.81 22.56
CA ILE A 360 -9.38 0.58 22.72
C ILE A 360 -7.87 0.91 22.74
N PHE A 361 -7.44 1.93 22.00
CA PHE A 361 -6.05 2.43 21.96
C PHE A 361 -5.85 3.60 22.90
N TYR A 362 -6.70 4.60 22.84
CA TYR A 362 -6.63 5.80 23.67
C TYR A 362 -7.90 5.95 24.52
N PRO A 363 -7.92 5.36 25.73
CA PRO A 363 -9.14 5.34 26.58
C PRO A 363 -9.68 6.72 26.95
N ALA A 364 -8.80 7.72 27.11
CA ALA A 364 -9.18 9.10 27.45
C ALA A 364 -9.62 9.94 26.23
N ALA A 365 -9.71 9.36 25.01
CA ALA A 365 -10.09 10.07 23.80
C ALA A 365 -11.43 10.80 23.92
N GLN A 366 -11.46 12.07 23.50
CA GLN A 366 -12.66 12.92 23.45
C GLN A 366 -13.06 13.15 21.99
N ALA A 367 -14.35 13.01 21.69
CA ALA A 367 -14.84 13.14 20.31
C ALA A 367 -14.56 14.52 19.67
N ALA A 368 -14.48 15.56 20.49
CA ALA A 368 -14.23 16.93 20.05
C ALA A 368 -12.84 17.12 19.39
N ASP A 369 -11.85 16.27 19.74
CA ASP A 369 -10.48 16.37 19.21
C ASP A 369 -10.29 15.67 17.87
N TRP A 370 -11.30 14.94 17.38
CA TRP A 370 -11.17 14.08 16.21
C TRP A 370 -12.13 14.46 15.10
N LYS A 371 -11.63 14.42 13.88
CA LYS A 371 -12.40 14.68 12.64
C LYS A 371 -12.37 13.43 11.76
N LEU A 372 -13.49 13.10 11.15
CA LEU A 372 -13.57 12.03 10.16
C LEU A 372 -13.20 12.59 8.79
N ILE A 373 -12.28 11.90 8.09
CA ILE A 373 -11.94 12.18 6.69
C ILE A 373 -12.07 10.91 5.86
N ASP A 374 -12.38 11.08 4.57
CA ASP A 374 -12.29 10.00 3.61
C ASP A 374 -10.84 9.73 3.24
N ALA A 375 -10.51 8.47 3.05
CA ALA A 375 -9.22 8.00 2.60
C ALA A 375 -9.30 7.49 1.15
N GLY A 376 -8.21 6.90 0.66
CA GLY A 376 -8.17 6.29 -0.66
C GLY A 376 -9.09 5.08 -0.79
N ILE A 377 -9.38 4.73 -2.04
CA ILE A 377 -10.13 3.53 -2.38
C ILE A 377 -9.17 2.42 -2.78
N ARG A 378 -9.40 1.23 -2.24
CA ARG A 378 -8.67 0.01 -2.59
C ARG A 378 -9.56 -0.88 -3.43
N VAL A 379 -9.09 -1.27 -4.61
CA VAL A 379 -9.80 -2.24 -5.45
C VAL A 379 -9.12 -3.59 -5.27
N GLN A 380 -9.80 -4.49 -4.57
CA GLN A 380 -9.34 -5.87 -4.39
C GLN A 380 -9.49 -6.63 -5.68
N ALA A 381 -8.41 -7.26 -6.12
CA ALA A 381 -8.45 -8.13 -7.29
C ALA A 381 -9.25 -9.40 -6.98
N ILE A 382 -10.09 -9.77 -7.93
CA ILE A 382 -10.91 -10.97 -7.89
C ILE A 382 -10.60 -11.79 -9.12
N LYS A 383 -10.27 -13.09 -8.95
CA LYS A 383 -10.11 -14.01 -10.06
C LYS A 383 -10.61 -15.41 -9.71
N LYS A 384 -10.88 -16.24 -10.73
CA LYS A 384 -11.07 -17.68 -10.56
C LYS A 384 -9.72 -18.36 -10.35
N THR A 385 -9.64 -19.26 -9.38
CA THR A 385 -8.49 -20.14 -9.18
C THR A 385 -8.98 -21.60 -9.21
N ASP A 386 -8.40 -22.43 -10.09
CA ASP A 386 -8.62 -23.88 -10.21
C ASP A 386 -10.10 -24.35 -10.20
N GLY A 387 -10.94 -23.65 -10.99
CA GLY A 387 -12.36 -24.01 -11.14
C GLY A 387 -13.24 -23.60 -9.96
N GLN A 388 -12.69 -23.15 -8.85
CA GLN A 388 -13.45 -22.57 -7.74
C GLN A 388 -13.67 -21.07 -7.99
N ALA A 389 -14.94 -20.69 -8.04
CA ALA A 389 -15.31 -19.30 -8.23
C ALA A 389 -15.04 -18.51 -6.96
N GLY A 390 -14.31 -17.41 -7.09
CA GLY A 390 -14.47 -16.31 -6.19
C GLY A 390 -13.57 -16.24 -4.99
N ILE A 391 -12.26 -16.27 -5.17
CA ILE A 391 -11.33 -15.90 -4.11
C ILE A 391 -11.05 -14.39 -4.21
N VAL A 392 -11.33 -13.65 -3.13
CA VAL A 392 -10.85 -12.28 -2.96
C VAL A 392 -9.36 -12.37 -2.64
N HIS A 393 -8.50 -11.99 -3.56
CA HIS A 393 -7.07 -11.91 -3.31
C HIS A 393 -6.77 -10.66 -2.48
N TYR A 394 -6.30 -10.86 -1.27
CA TYR A 394 -5.68 -9.80 -0.47
C TYR A 394 -4.20 -9.71 -0.86
N GLY A 395 -3.77 -8.55 -1.33
CA GLY A 395 -2.40 -8.31 -1.76
C GLY A 395 -2.31 -7.65 -3.13
N THR A 396 -1.10 -7.56 -3.64
CA THR A 396 -0.78 -6.95 -4.93
C THR A 396 -0.41 -8.03 -5.93
N GLU A 397 -0.99 -7.98 -7.13
CA GLU A 397 -0.70 -8.92 -8.20
C GLU A 397 -0.13 -8.19 -9.43
N VAL A 398 0.98 -8.70 -9.97
CA VAL A 398 1.55 -8.24 -11.24
C VAL A 398 1.02 -9.12 -12.36
N ILE A 399 0.17 -8.55 -13.20
CA ILE A 399 -0.42 -9.21 -14.37
C ILE A 399 0.38 -8.81 -15.60
N THR A 400 0.95 -9.78 -16.30
CA THR A 400 1.79 -9.55 -17.48
C THR A 400 1.34 -10.50 -18.60
N ASP A 401 1.19 -9.99 -19.83
CA ASP A 401 0.87 -10.83 -20.98
C ASP A 401 2.02 -11.78 -21.34
N ALA A 402 1.70 -12.88 -22.03
CA ALA A 402 2.67 -13.89 -22.42
C ALA A 402 3.86 -13.33 -23.26
N ALA A 403 3.65 -12.23 -23.95
CA ALA A 403 4.71 -11.56 -24.74
C ALA A 403 5.51 -10.53 -23.95
N CYS A 404 5.24 -10.35 -22.66
CA CYS A 404 5.88 -9.33 -21.80
C CYS A 404 5.83 -7.92 -22.40
N SER A 405 4.73 -7.61 -23.12
CA SER A 405 4.52 -6.33 -23.81
C SER A 405 3.63 -5.36 -23.04
N ILE A 406 2.87 -5.87 -22.10
CA ILE A 406 2.10 -5.09 -21.12
C ILE A 406 2.23 -5.74 -19.74
N SER A 407 2.39 -4.92 -18.72
CA SER A 407 2.33 -5.34 -17.33
C SER A 407 1.46 -4.39 -16.53
N ALA A 408 0.74 -4.89 -15.55
CA ALA A 408 -0.19 -4.12 -14.76
C ALA A 408 -0.09 -4.50 -13.29
N LEU A 409 -0.28 -3.51 -12.43
CA LEU A 409 -0.35 -3.70 -10.99
C LEU A 409 -1.80 -3.61 -10.54
N LEU A 410 -2.36 -4.71 -10.03
CA LEU A 410 -3.72 -4.79 -9.51
C LEU A 410 -3.69 -5.29 -8.06
N GLY A 411 -4.53 -4.72 -7.20
CA GLY A 411 -4.65 -5.12 -5.80
C GLY A 411 -4.29 -4.01 -4.81
N ALA A 412 -4.09 -4.40 -3.55
CA ALA A 412 -3.95 -3.50 -2.42
C ALA A 412 -2.68 -3.72 -1.60
N SER A 413 -2.63 -3.10 -0.41
CA SER A 413 -1.50 -3.14 0.54
C SER A 413 -0.90 -4.54 0.75
N PRO A 414 0.44 -4.63 0.90
CA PRO A 414 1.40 -3.56 1.18
C PRO A 414 2.07 -2.88 -0.04
N GLY A 415 1.42 -2.79 -1.18
CA GLY A 415 1.97 -2.38 -2.46
C GLY A 415 2.92 -1.16 -2.48
N ALA A 416 2.62 -0.08 -1.75
CA ALA A 416 3.41 1.15 -1.81
C ALA A 416 4.80 1.00 -1.17
N SER A 417 4.91 0.43 0.02
CA SER A 417 6.18 0.24 0.72
C SER A 417 7.10 -0.79 0.03
N VAL A 418 6.51 -1.81 -0.59
CA VAL A 418 7.25 -2.86 -1.32
C VAL A 418 7.30 -2.62 -2.83
N SER A 419 6.96 -1.43 -3.28
CA SER A 419 6.82 -1.09 -4.70
C SER A 419 8.10 -1.26 -5.52
N VAL A 420 9.27 -1.15 -4.91
CA VAL A 420 10.55 -1.41 -5.59
C VAL A 420 10.71 -2.91 -5.89
N ASN A 421 10.36 -3.79 -4.95
CA ASN A 421 10.38 -5.23 -5.19
C ASN A 421 9.42 -5.62 -6.33
N ILE A 422 8.21 -5.05 -6.35
CA ILE A 422 7.24 -5.24 -7.44
C ILE A 422 7.82 -4.77 -8.78
N VAL A 423 8.50 -3.63 -8.80
CA VAL A 423 9.17 -3.11 -10.00
C VAL A 423 10.29 -4.03 -10.46
N LEU A 424 11.05 -4.61 -9.54
CA LEU A 424 12.08 -5.61 -9.86
C LEU A 424 11.49 -6.84 -10.56
N GLU A 425 10.33 -7.33 -10.14
CA GLU A 425 9.63 -8.42 -10.84
C GLU A 425 9.30 -8.04 -12.27
N VAL A 426 8.75 -6.84 -12.49
CA VAL A 426 8.45 -6.33 -13.86
C VAL A 426 9.71 -6.22 -14.69
N ILE A 427 10.81 -5.69 -14.13
CA ILE A 427 12.07 -5.55 -14.87
C ILE A 427 12.66 -6.92 -15.21
N ARG A 428 12.71 -7.85 -14.25
CA ARG A 428 13.19 -9.22 -14.49
C ARG A 428 12.39 -9.93 -15.59
N LYS A 429 11.07 -9.77 -15.57
CA LYS A 429 10.17 -10.45 -16.49
C LYS A 429 10.12 -9.80 -17.87
N CYS A 430 10.02 -8.46 -17.93
CA CYS A 430 9.75 -7.74 -19.18
C CYS A 430 11.00 -7.13 -19.82
N PHE A 431 12.09 -6.96 -19.08
CA PHE A 431 13.32 -6.33 -19.52
C PHE A 431 14.58 -7.16 -19.17
N PRO A 432 14.57 -8.50 -19.33
CA PRO A 432 15.69 -9.33 -18.89
C PRO A 432 17.02 -8.95 -19.55
N ALA A 433 17.00 -8.48 -20.80
CA ALA A 433 18.19 -8.05 -21.52
C ALA A 433 18.90 -6.85 -20.85
N LEU A 434 18.16 -5.97 -20.16
CA LEU A 434 18.77 -4.85 -19.43
C LEU A 434 19.60 -5.36 -18.23
N LEU A 435 19.13 -6.41 -17.56
CA LEU A 435 19.83 -7.00 -16.41
C LEU A 435 20.97 -7.93 -16.81
N ALA A 436 20.87 -8.57 -17.98
CA ALA A 436 21.89 -9.49 -18.48
C ALA A 436 23.17 -8.77 -18.94
N SER A 437 23.11 -7.49 -19.26
CA SER A 437 24.31 -6.72 -19.63
C SER A 437 25.14 -6.39 -18.38
N PRO A 438 26.49 -6.44 -18.46
CA PRO A 438 27.36 -6.08 -17.33
C PRO A 438 27.07 -4.67 -16.78
N GLU A 439 26.84 -3.70 -17.67
CA GLU A 439 26.52 -2.33 -17.27
C GLU A 439 25.15 -2.24 -16.59
N GLY A 440 24.12 -2.90 -17.13
CA GLY A 440 22.79 -2.91 -16.53
C GLY A 440 22.79 -3.58 -15.17
N HIS A 441 23.48 -4.69 -15.03
CA HIS A 441 23.67 -5.37 -13.76
C HIS A 441 24.39 -4.48 -12.73
N ALA A 442 25.50 -3.84 -13.12
CA ALA A 442 26.23 -2.92 -12.24
C ALA A 442 25.36 -1.72 -11.81
N ARG A 443 24.57 -1.15 -12.73
CA ARG A 443 23.63 -0.07 -12.42
C ARG A 443 22.52 -0.52 -11.46
N MET A 444 22.00 -1.75 -11.62
CA MET A 444 21.01 -2.30 -10.69
C MET A 444 21.60 -2.48 -9.30
N LYS A 445 22.81 -3.01 -9.17
CA LYS A 445 23.52 -3.14 -7.87
C LYS A 445 23.84 -1.79 -7.25
N ALA A 446 24.11 -0.77 -8.04
CA ALA A 446 24.27 0.59 -7.52
C ALA A 446 22.96 1.14 -6.96
N MET A 447 21.80 0.84 -7.58
CA MET A 447 20.48 1.25 -7.10
C MET A 447 20.03 0.44 -5.87
N ILE A 448 20.33 -0.85 -5.85
CA ILE A 448 19.93 -1.79 -4.79
C ILE A 448 21.13 -2.70 -4.49
N PRO A 449 21.98 -2.32 -3.53
CA PRO A 449 23.19 -3.08 -3.20
C PRO A 449 22.96 -4.55 -2.87
N THR A 450 21.78 -4.88 -2.33
CA THR A 450 21.40 -6.27 -1.98
C THR A 450 20.69 -7.03 -3.11
N PHE A 451 20.69 -6.51 -4.34
CA PHE A 451 19.90 -7.06 -5.45
C PHE A 451 20.12 -8.57 -5.72
N ASP A 452 21.34 -9.07 -5.53
CA ASP A 452 21.71 -10.48 -5.74
C ASP A 452 21.98 -11.23 -4.43
N LEU A 453 21.73 -10.60 -3.30
CA LEU A 453 22.03 -11.20 -1.99
C LEU A 453 20.75 -11.76 -1.38
N ASP A 454 20.84 -12.95 -0.82
CA ASP A 454 19.89 -13.45 0.14
C ASP A 454 20.28 -12.87 1.51
N ILE A 455 19.46 -11.93 2.00
CA ILE A 455 19.71 -11.27 3.29
C ILE A 455 18.82 -11.83 4.41
N LYS A 456 18.03 -12.89 4.10
CA LYS A 456 17.13 -13.55 5.06
C LYS A 456 17.87 -14.41 6.06
#